data_7cfacbcf403636c9db73ab751c0c27a2
#
_entry.id   7cfacbcf403636c9db73ab751c0c27a2
#
_cell.length_a   1.000
_cell.length_b   1.000
_cell.length_c   1.000
_cell.angle_alpha   90.00
_cell.angle_beta   90.00
_cell.angle_gamma   90.00
#
_symmetry.space_group_name_H-M   'P 1'
#
loop_
_entity.id
_entity.type
_entity.pdbx_description
1 polymer ?
#
loop_
_entity_poly.entity_id
_entity_poly.type
_entity_poly.pdbx_seq_one_letter_code
_entity_poly.pdbx_strand_id
1 'polypeptide(L)'
;MAKILTYGMDARASLLRGVDKLADTVKVTLGPKGRNVVLEKQFGAPLITNDGVTIAKEIELECPEENMGAQLVREVATKTNDAAGDGTTTATLLAQALIHEGMKNVTAGANPMILRKGMFKATEAAVAELLKQAKAVSGTEDIAKVGAVSAGDEAIGRLIADAMEKVTADGVITVEESKSAETYSEVVEGMQFDRGYLSPYMVTDTDKMEAVLDDCLILITDKKISSIQELLPLLEQIVQSGKKLLIVAEDVEGEALTTLVLNKLRGTFTVVAVKAPGFGDRRKDMLRDIATLTGGEVITSELGLELKDASVAQLGRARQVKVTKENTIIVGGFGDKAAIADRVNQIKNAIEVTTSEFDREKLTERLAKLAGGVAVIKVGAATEVEMKEKKLRIEDALNSTKAAVEEGIVAGGGTALVNVIAAVEAIVDTLEGDEKTGATIVARALTAPMKQIAENAGLDGSVIVAKVRESGKVGYGFDAYNETYCDMIDSGIVDPAKVTRSALQNAVSIAATVLTTEVVVSTKREPAPAQNAGAGAGMDGMY
;
A
#
# COMPACT_ATOMS: atom_id res chain seq x y z
N MET A 1 -20.70 -18.02 22.49
CA MET A 1 -19.34 -17.92 23.06
C MET A 1 -19.34 -16.94 24.22
N ALA A 2 -18.80 -17.34 25.38
CA ALA A 2 -18.67 -16.46 26.55
C ALA A 2 -17.63 -15.36 26.29
N LYS A 3 -17.83 -14.18 26.89
CA LYS A 3 -16.89 -13.06 26.81
C LYS A 3 -16.12 -12.93 28.12
N ILE A 4 -14.86 -12.55 28.01
CA ILE A 4 -13.98 -12.16 29.12
C ILE A 4 -13.94 -10.64 29.11
N LEU A 5 -14.12 -10.01 30.26
CA LEU A 5 -14.10 -8.58 30.44
C LEU A 5 -12.89 -8.24 31.32
N THR A 6 -11.96 -7.48 30.78
CA THR A 6 -10.76 -7.00 31.48
C THR A 6 -10.83 -5.49 31.61
N TYR A 7 -10.59 -4.94 32.79
CA TYR A 7 -10.84 -3.52 33.11
C TYR A 7 -9.56 -2.79 33.49
N GLY A 8 -9.58 -1.48 33.34
CA GLY A 8 -8.63 -0.52 33.90
C GLY A 8 -7.18 -0.83 33.54
N MET A 9 -6.32 -0.93 34.55
CA MET A 9 -4.88 -1.13 34.36
C MET A 9 -4.54 -2.47 33.72
N ASP A 10 -5.26 -3.55 34.03
CA ASP A 10 -4.99 -4.88 33.47
C ASP A 10 -5.32 -4.92 31.97
N ALA A 11 -6.42 -4.27 31.55
CA ALA A 11 -6.78 -4.13 30.16
C ALA A 11 -5.69 -3.39 29.37
N ARG A 12 -5.26 -2.22 29.87
CA ARG A 12 -4.21 -1.42 29.26
C ARG A 12 -2.87 -2.11 29.22
N ALA A 13 -2.48 -2.80 30.29
CA ALA A 13 -1.22 -3.57 30.34
C ALA A 13 -1.23 -4.72 29.31
N SER A 14 -2.36 -5.40 29.12
CA SER A 14 -2.48 -6.47 28.11
C SER A 14 -2.39 -5.92 26.69
N LEU A 15 -3.09 -4.81 26.40
CA LEU A 15 -2.98 -4.12 25.10
C LEU A 15 -1.53 -3.69 24.83
N LEU A 16 -0.85 -3.08 25.84
CA LEU A 16 0.53 -2.61 25.70
C LEU A 16 1.49 -3.74 25.38
N ARG A 17 1.37 -4.90 26.05
CA ARG A 17 2.20 -6.08 25.72
C ARG A 17 2.01 -6.54 24.27
N GLY A 18 0.78 -6.46 23.75
CA GLY A 18 0.50 -6.77 22.35
C GLY A 18 1.12 -5.76 21.37
N VAL A 19 1.02 -4.47 21.71
CA VAL A 19 1.69 -3.37 20.96
C VAL A 19 3.21 -3.63 20.92
N ASP A 20 3.81 -3.95 22.06
CA ASP A 20 5.25 -4.17 22.15
C ASP A 20 5.69 -5.37 21.32
N LYS A 21 5.01 -6.50 21.43
CA LYS A 21 5.36 -7.71 20.66
C LYS A 21 5.38 -7.45 19.15
N LEU A 22 4.41 -6.71 18.64
CA LEU A 22 4.38 -6.36 17.23
C LEU A 22 5.45 -5.32 16.88
N ALA A 23 5.48 -4.20 17.60
CA ALA A 23 6.40 -3.11 17.29
C ALA A 23 7.88 -3.50 17.44
N ASP A 24 8.23 -4.30 18.47
CA ASP A 24 9.59 -4.80 18.67
C ASP A 24 10.02 -5.74 17.54
N THR A 25 9.10 -6.49 16.95
CA THR A 25 9.40 -7.34 15.78
C THR A 25 9.63 -6.52 14.53
N VAL A 26 8.86 -5.42 14.34
CA VAL A 26 8.96 -4.59 13.14
C VAL A 26 10.13 -3.61 13.21
N LYS A 27 10.39 -2.95 14.35
CA LYS A 27 11.38 -1.86 14.47
C LYS A 27 12.84 -2.27 14.20
N VAL A 28 13.16 -3.58 14.27
CA VAL A 28 14.51 -4.10 13.98
C VAL A 28 14.89 -3.93 12.51
N THR A 29 13.92 -3.68 11.63
CA THR A 29 14.12 -3.49 10.20
C THR A 29 14.46 -2.04 9.83
N LEU A 30 14.32 -1.09 10.76
CA LEU A 30 14.42 0.35 10.47
C LEU A 30 15.85 0.81 10.23
N GLY A 31 16.05 1.58 9.17
CA GLY A 31 17.31 2.26 8.85
C GLY A 31 18.32 1.40 8.09
N PRO A 32 19.49 1.98 7.71
CA PRO A 32 20.44 1.35 6.79
C PRO A 32 21.16 0.12 7.39
N LYS A 33 21.16 -0.03 8.72
CA LYS A 33 21.67 -1.21 9.43
C LYS A 33 20.53 -2.05 10.02
N GLY A 34 19.29 -1.85 9.55
CA GLY A 34 18.14 -2.68 9.87
C GLY A 34 18.33 -4.13 9.39
N ARG A 35 17.63 -5.05 10.03
CA ARG A 35 17.74 -6.49 9.77
C ARG A 35 16.42 -7.05 9.27
N ASN A 36 16.50 -8.14 8.51
CA ASN A 36 15.32 -8.82 8.01
C ASN A 36 14.65 -9.67 9.10
N VAL A 37 13.34 -9.85 8.95
CA VAL A 37 12.53 -10.79 9.72
C VAL A 37 12.19 -11.98 8.82
N VAL A 38 12.18 -13.19 9.41
CA VAL A 38 11.80 -14.42 8.71
C VAL A 38 10.38 -14.79 9.13
N LEU A 39 9.50 -14.91 8.15
CA LEU A 39 8.09 -15.26 8.34
C LEU A 39 7.83 -16.67 7.84
N GLU A 40 7.19 -17.48 8.67
CA GLU A 40 6.72 -18.81 8.27
C GLU A 40 5.60 -18.70 7.26
N LYS A 41 5.61 -19.53 6.24
CA LYS A 41 4.50 -19.69 5.29
C LYS A 41 3.95 -21.10 5.38
N GLN A 42 2.63 -21.24 5.34
CA GLN A 42 1.96 -22.55 5.38
C GLN A 42 2.38 -23.47 4.22
N PHE A 43 2.74 -22.88 3.08
CA PHE A 43 3.21 -23.57 1.89
C PHE A 43 4.38 -22.81 1.28
N GLY A 44 5.41 -23.55 0.84
CA GLY A 44 6.60 -22.98 0.20
C GLY A 44 7.72 -22.62 1.18
N ALA A 45 8.67 -21.82 0.72
CA ALA A 45 9.80 -21.36 1.52
C ALA A 45 9.37 -20.22 2.47
N PRO A 46 10.03 -20.09 3.64
CA PRO A 46 9.83 -18.92 4.49
C PRO A 46 10.08 -17.62 3.75
N LEU A 47 9.31 -16.59 4.06
CA LEU A 47 9.52 -15.26 3.52
C LEU A 47 10.52 -14.49 4.38
N ILE A 48 11.58 -13.97 3.76
CA ILE A 48 12.52 -13.05 4.39
C ILE A 48 12.19 -11.65 3.91
N THR A 49 11.92 -10.73 4.82
CA THR A 49 11.51 -9.37 4.47
C THR A 49 11.91 -8.37 5.55
N ASN A 50 12.05 -7.10 5.16
CA ASN A 50 12.17 -5.93 6.03
C ASN A 50 10.95 -5.00 5.91
N ASP A 51 9.95 -5.32 5.09
CA ASP A 51 8.74 -4.54 4.97
C ASP A 51 7.87 -4.64 6.22
N GLY A 52 7.65 -3.49 6.87
CA GLY A 52 6.94 -3.40 8.13
C GLY A 52 5.49 -3.82 8.06
N VAL A 53 4.75 -3.52 6.98
CA VAL A 53 3.35 -3.91 6.86
C VAL A 53 3.19 -5.41 6.64
N THR A 54 4.06 -6.02 5.84
CA THR A 54 4.06 -7.48 5.62
C THR A 54 4.34 -8.22 6.94
N ILE A 55 5.34 -7.75 7.72
CA ILE A 55 5.62 -8.32 9.02
C ILE A 55 4.43 -8.15 9.98
N ALA A 56 3.86 -6.95 10.06
CA ALA A 56 2.75 -6.65 10.96
C ALA A 56 1.49 -7.48 10.66
N LYS A 57 1.21 -7.79 9.40
CA LYS A 57 0.07 -8.61 9.00
C LYS A 57 0.17 -10.07 9.43
N GLU A 58 1.38 -10.62 9.49
CA GLU A 58 1.62 -12.02 9.87
C GLU A 58 1.61 -12.25 11.39
N ILE A 59 1.70 -11.19 12.21
CA ILE A 59 1.73 -11.34 13.65
C ILE A 59 0.33 -11.57 14.21
N GLU A 60 0.12 -12.77 14.74
CA GLU A 60 -1.06 -13.17 15.49
C GLU A 60 -0.65 -13.76 16.84
N LEU A 61 -1.22 -13.24 17.94
CA LEU A 61 -0.84 -13.64 19.30
C LEU A 61 -1.87 -14.59 19.91
N GLU A 62 -1.39 -15.53 20.72
CA GLU A 62 -2.25 -16.51 21.39
C GLU A 62 -3.22 -15.87 22.39
N CYS A 63 -2.74 -14.88 23.15
CA CYS A 63 -3.58 -14.16 24.12
C CYS A 63 -4.51 -13.17 23.39
N PRO A 64 -5.84 -13.31 23.50
CA PRO A 64 -6.77 -12.45 22.77
C PRO A 64 -6.64 -10.96 23.08
N GLU A 65 -6.38 -10.60 24.35
CA GLU A 65 -6.22 -9.20 24.77
C GLU A 65 -4.95 -8.60 24.19
N GLU A 66 -3.83 -9.33 24.21
CA GLU A 66 -2.56 -8.90 23.61
C GLU A 66 -2.71 -8.83 22.08
N ASN A 67 -3.42 -9.79 21.46
CA ASN A 67 -3.66 -9.79 20.04
C ASN A 67 -4.46 -8.56 19.59
N MET A 68 -5.42 -8.07 20.40
CA MET A 68 -6.10 -6.80 20.12
C MET A 68 -5.13 -5.61 20.10
N GLY A 69 -4.17 -5.56 21.03
CA GLY A 69 -3.11 -4.54 21.03
C GLY A 69 -2.26 -4.58 19.77
N ALA A 70 -1.84 -5.78 19.37
CA ALA A 70 -1.11 -5.99 18.12
C ALA A 70 -1.95 -5.56 16.89
N GLN A 71 -3.24 -5.93 16.85
CA GLN A 71 -4.13 -5.56 15.74
C GLN A 71 -4.30 -4.05 15.60
N LEU A 72 -4.37 -3.29 16.71
CA LEU A 72 -4.46 -1.83 16.67
C LEU A 72 -3.21 -1.20 16.04
N VAL A 73 -2.02 -1.69 16.37
CA VAL A 73 -0.78 -1.18 15.76
C VAL A 73 -0.61 -1.70 14.33
N ARG A 74 -1.08 -2.92 14.01
CA ARG A 74 -1.17 -3.38 12.63
C ARG A 74 -2.02 -2.45 11.75
N GLU A 75 -3.11 -1.91 12.29
CA GLU A 75 -3.93 -0.92 11.59
C GLU A 75 -3.14 0.36 11.26
N VAL A 76 -2.24 0.81 12.14
CA VAL A 76 -1.33 1.94 11.86
C VAL A 76 -0.46 1.66 10.64
N ALA A 77 0.19 0.49 10.61
CA ALA A 77 1.03 0.09 9.47
C ALA A 77 0.22 0.01 8.17
N THR A 78 -0.96 -0.64 8.22
CA THR A 78 -1.84 -0.80 7.05
C THR A 78 -2.32 0.55 6.51
N LYS A 79 -2.81 1.46 7.37
CA LYS A 79 -3.28 2.79 6.95
C LYS A 79 -2.15 3.66 6.39
N THR A 80 -0.95 3.52 6.92
CA THR A 80 0.21 4.26 6.40
C THR A 80 0.61 3.72 5.03
N ASN A 81 0.58 2.41 4.85
CA ASN A 81 0.78 1.78 3.55
C ASN A 81 -0.28 2.23 2.52
N ASP A 82 -1.56 2.23 2.90
CA ASP A 82 -2.66 2.66 2.00
C ASP A 82 -2.51 4.13 1.57
N ALA A 83 -2.02 5.00 2.47
CA ALA A 83 -1.90 6.44 2.22
C ALA A 83 -0.63 6.83 1.45
N ALA A 84 0.49 6.18 1.74
CA ALA A 84 1.81 6.61 1.26
C ALA A 84 2.65 5.48 0.64
N GLY A 85 2.26 4.22 0.81
CA GLY A 85 2.93 3.05 0.26
C GLY A 85 4.28 2.72 0.90
N ASP A 86 4.71 3.49 1.92
CA ASP A 86 5.97 3.32 2.65
C ASP A 86 5.83 3.91 4.07
N GLY A 87 6.89 3.81 4.90
CA GLY A 87 6.94 4.38 6.26
C GLY A 87 6.19 3.57 7.32
N THR A 88 5.81 2.34 7.02
CA THR A 88 5.03 1.46 7.89
C THR A 88 5.75 1.13 9.19
N THR A 89 7.06 0.90 9.13
CA THR A 89 7.94 0.67 10.30
C THR A 89 8.03 1.91 11.19
N THR A 90 8.22 3.08 10.60
CA THR A 90 8.26 4.36 11.33
C THR A 90 6.94 4.65 12.02
N ALA A 91 5.81 4.42 11.35
CA ALA A 91 4.48 4.60 11.91
C ALA A 91 4.21 3.67 13.11
N THR A 92 4.60 2.40 12.99
CA THR A 92 4.50 1.39 14.04
C THR A 92 5.31 1.79 15.28
N LEU A 93 6.55 2.21 15.08
CA LEU A 93 7.44 2.67 16.15
C LEU A 93 6.93 3.94 16.84
N LEU A 94 6.45 4.92 16.06
CA LEU A 94 5.85 6.14 16.61
C LEU A 94 4.62 5.80 17.46
N ALA A 95 3.76 4.88 17.01
CA ALA A 95 2.61 4.43 17.78
C ALA A 95 3.02 3.80 19.10
N GLN A 96 4.02 2.92 19.10
CA GLN A 96 4.58 2.33 20.33
C GLN A 96 5.08 3.42 21.28
N ALA A 97 5.91 4.36 20.79
CA ALA A 97 6.48 5.43 21.61
C ALA A 97 5.40 6.32 22.23
N LEU A 98 4.39 6.70 21.44
CA LEU A 98 3.25 7.50 21.91
C LEU A 98 2.43 6.78 22.97
N ILE A 99 2.15 5.47 22.77
CA ILE A 99 1.39 4.66 23.73
C ILE A 99 2.19 4.51 25.03
N HIS A 100 3.50 4.22 24.97
CA HIS A 100 4.34 4.13 26.16
C HIS A 100 4.38 5.42 26.97
N GLU A 101 4.64 6.55 26.32
CA GLU A 101 4.67 7.83 27.01
C GLU A 101 3.28 8.22 27.55
N GLY A 102 2.23 7.94 26.77
CA GLY A 102 0.85 8.20 27.19
C GLY A 102 0.42 7.36 28.38
N MET A 103 0.71 6.06 28.37
CA MET A 103 0.35 5.13 29.46
C MET A 103 0.97 5.50 30.79
N LYS A 104 2.22 6.01 30.81
CA LYS A 104 2.86 6.51 32.04
C LYS A 104 2.02 7.62 32.67
N ASN A 105 1.53 8.56 31.87
CA ASN A 105 0.74 9.69 32.33
C ASN A 105 -0.69 9.31 32.73
N VAL A 106 -1.35 8.42 31.96
CA VAL A 106 -2.68 7.89 32.31
C VAL A 106 -2.63 7.10 33.62
N THR A 107 -1.60 6.30 33.83
CA THR A 107 -1.38 5.57 35.10
C THR A 107 -1.14 6.53 36.26
N ALA A 108 -0.49 7.67 36.02
CA ALA A 108 -0.29 8.73 37.01
C ALA A 108 -1.56 9.56 37.30
N GLY A 109 -2.68 9.30 36.62
CA GLY A 109 -3.97 9.95 36.88
C GLY A 109 -4.36 11.05 35.90
N ALA A 110 -3.62 11.26 34.81
CA ALA A 110 -3.99 12.22 33.78
C ALA A 110 -5.26 11.76 33.02
N ASN A 111 -6.11 12.72 32.67
CA ASN A 111 -7.35 12.44 31.95
C ASN A 111 -7.06 12.12 30.47
N PRO A 112 -7.30 10.88 30.00
CA PRO A 112 -6.94 10.48 28.64
C PRO A 112 -7.71 11.24 27.54
N MET A 113 -8.93 11.70 27.83
CA MET A 113 -9.71 12.49 26.88
C MET A 113 -9.15 13.90 26.67
N ILE A 114 -8.48 14.44 27.71
CA ILE A 114 -7.82 15.75 27.62
C ILE A 114 -6.42 15.58 27.00
N LEU A 115 -5.68 14.54 27.39
CA LEU A 115 -4.40 14.18 26.75
C LEU A 115 -4.55 14.09 25.22
N ARG A 116 -5.61 13.38 24.76
CA ARG A 116 -5.93 13.24 23.34
C ARG A 116 -6.00 14.58 22.62
N LYS A 117 -6.64 15.61 23.20
CA LYS A 117 -6.74 16.95 22.59
C LYS A 117 -5.36 17.59 22.42
N GLY A 118 -4.52 17.51 23.42
CA GLY A 118 -3.14 18.01 23.36
C GLY A 118 -2.31 17.29 22.31
N MET A 119 -2.45 15.96 22.21
CA MET A 119 -1.77 15.15 21.20
C MET A 119 -2.15 15.60 19.78
N PHE A 120 -3.43 15.83 19.49
CA PHE A 120 -3.86 16.28 18.16
C PHE A 120 -3.34 17.69 17.82
N LYS A 121 -3.41 18.65 18.75
CA LYS A 121 -2.85 20.00 18.53
C LYS A 121 -1.34 19.97 18.25
N ALA A 122 -0.60 19.15 18.99
CA ALA A 122 0.83 18.96 18.78
C ALA A 122 1.12 18.35 17.39
N THR A 123 0.30 17.39 16.97
CA THR A 123 0.43 16.74 15.67
C THR A 123 0.15 17.73 14.52
N GLU A 124 -0.88 18.55 14.64
CA GLU A 124 -1.19 19.59 13.65
C GLU A 124 -0.01 20.57 13.51
N ALA A 125 0.58 21.00 14.62
CA ALA A 125 1.75 21.88 14.61
C ALA A 125 2.99 21.20 13.97
N ALA A 126 3.25 19.93 14.33
CA ALA A 126 4.34 19.15 13.77
C ALA A 126 4.19 18.99 12.26
N VAL A 127 2.99 18.62 11.78
CA VAL A 127 2.69 18.44 10.36
C VAL A 127 2.81 19.77 9.61
N ALA A 128 2.27 20.86 10.14
CA ALA A 128 2.38 22.17 9.51
C ALA A 128 3.83 22.62 9.34
N GLU A 129 4.67 22.37 10.34
CA GLU A 129 6.11 22.69 10.26
C GLU A 129 6.86 21.75 9.32
N LEU A 130 6.54 20.44 9.32
CA LEU A 130 7.12 19.46 8.40
C LEU A 130 6.88 19.86 6.94
N LEU A 131 5.65 20.24 6.60
CA LEU A 131 5.28 20.65 5.24
C LEU A 131 5.97 21.96 4.81
N LYS A 132 6.26 22.87 5.73
CA LYS A 132 7.05 24.08 5.43
C LYS A 132 8.51 23.76 5.10
N GLN A 133 9.06 22.70 5.72
CA GLN A 133 10.43 22.25 5.48
C GLN A 133 10.55 21.39 4.22
N ALA A 134 9.43 20.92 3.66
CA ALA A 134 9.42 20.10 2.47
C ALA A 134 9.94 20.87 1.26
N LYS A 135 10.87 20.24 0.51
CA LYS A 135 11.39 20.75 -0.77
C LYS A 135 10.75 19.98 -1.91
N ALA A 136 10.28 20.69 -2.92
CA ALA A 136 9.75 20.04 -4.12
C ALA A 136 10.84 19.24 -4.82
N VAL A 137 10.49 18.06 -5.31
CA VAL A 137 11.37 17.22 -6.11
C VAL A 137 11.59 17.88 -7.47
N SER A 138 12.84 18.09 -7.87
CA SER A 138 13.21 18.75 -9.12
C SER A 138 14.10 17.84 -9.97
N GLY A 139 13.45 17.08 -10.86
CA GLY A 139 14.16 16.29 -11.87
C GLY A 139 14.50 14.86 -11.46
N THR A 140 15.06 14.14 -12.43
CA THR A 140 15.34 12.69 -12.37
C THR A 140 16.35 12.32 -11.26
N GLU A 141 17.28 13.24 -10.94
CA GLU A 141 18.32 12.98 -9.93
C GLU A 141 17.76 12.92 -8.50
N ASP A 142 16.84 13.83 -8.15
CA ASP A 142 16.19 13.80 -6.84
C ASP A 142 15.29 12.57 -6.70
N ILE A 143 14.59 12.19 -7.77
CA ILE A 143 13.81 10.95 -7.85
C ILE A 143 14.72 9.74 -7.59
N ALA A 144 15.89 9.68 -8.22
CA ALA A 144 16.85 8.59 -8.03
C ALA A 144 17.36 8.50 -6.59
N LYS A 145 17.61 9.66 -5.92
CA LYS A 145 18.01 9.69 -4.50
C LYS A 145 16.92 9.10 -3.59
N VAL A 146 15.66 9.53 -3.76
CA VAL A 146 14.54 8.98 -2.97
C VAL A 146 14.42 7.48 -3.17
N GLY A 147 14.44 7.02 -4.42
CA GLY A 147 14.37 5.60 -4.75
C GLY A 147 15.54 4.80 -4.18
N ALA A 148 16.76 5.38 -4.20
CA ALA A 148 17.96 4.74 -3.66
C ALA A 148 17.91 4.59 -2.13
N VAL A 149 17.42 5.61 -1.41
CA VAL A 149 17.28 5.55 0.06
C VAL A 149 16.25 4.50 0.46
N SER A 150 15.09 4.51 -0.18
CA SER A 150 14.01 3.55 0.13
C SER A 150 14.39 2.10 -0.24
N ALA A 151 15.03 1.91 -1.42
CA ALA A 151 15.50 0.59 -1.84
C ALA A 151 16.78 0.12 -1.15
N GLY A 152 17.56 1.02 -0.54
CA GLY A 152 18.90 0.73 -0.05
C GLY A 152 19.90 0.36 -1.17
N ASP A 153 19.62 0.78 -2.43
CA ASP A 153 20.40 0.44 -3.62
C ASP A 153 20.31 1.55 -4.67
N GLU A 154 21.45 2.16 -5.00
CA GLU A 154 21.53 3.25 -6.01
C GLU A 154 21.11 2.80 -7.42
N ALA A 155 21.40 1.55 -7.79
CA ALA A 155 21.04 1.04 -9.11
C ALA A 155 19.52 0.93 -9.26
N ILE A 156 18.82 0.52 -8.20
CA ILE A 156 17.36 0.48 -8.16
C ILE A 156 16.78 1.89 -8.21
N GLY A 157 17.34 2.83 -7.46
CA GLY A 157 16.90 4.23 -7.48
C GLY A 157 16.99 4.84 -8.89
N ARG A 158 18.09 4.63 -9.61
CA ARG A 158 18.25 5.06 -11.00
C ARG A 158 17.25 4.38 -11.94
N LEU A 159 17.04 3.08 -11.77
CA LEU A 159 16.09 2.32 -12.59
C LEU A 159 14.65 2.86 -12.45
N ILE A 160 14.24 3.22 -11.24
CA ILE A 160 12.94 3.84 -10.97
C ILE A 160 12.86 5.22 -11.61
N ALA A 161 13.90 6.05 -11.45
CA ALA A 161 13.95 7.38 -12.04
C ALA A 161 13.89 7.35 -13.57
N ASP A 162 14.64 6.45 -14.22
CA ASP A 162 14.62 6.22 -15.67
C ASP A 162 13.23 5.72 -16.13
N ALA A 163 12.58 4.87 -15.33
CA ALA A 163 11.23 4.41 -15.63
C ALA A 163 10.21 5.54 -15.55
N MET A 164 10.32 6.43 -14.54
CA MET A 164 9.45 7.60 -14.38
C MET A 164 9.65 8.63 -15.50
N GLU A 165 10.89 8.80 -15.98
CA GLU A 165 11.18 9.71 -17.08
C GLU A 165 10.62 9.22 -18.42
N LYS A 166 10.60 7.90 -18.64
CA LYS A 166 10.09 7.27 -19.88
C LYS A 166 8.56 7.33 -20.01
N VAL A 167 7.87 7.39 -18.90
CA VAL A 167 6.41 7.55 -18.89
C VAL A 167 6.05 9.01 -18.59
N THR A 168 4.92 9.48 -19.09
CA THR A 168 4.43 10.84 -18.78
C THR A 168 4.13 10.98 -17.29
N ALA A 169 3.92 12.21 -16.81
CA ALA A 169 3.60 12.49 -15.41
C ALA A 169 2.42 11.66 -14.87
N ASP A 170 1.47 11.31 -15.74
CA ASP A 170 0.34 10.43 -15.45
C ASP A 170 0.62 8.96 -15.78
N GLY A 171 1.86 8.64 -16.17
CA GLY A 171 2.27 7.29 -16.57
C GLY A 171 2.32 6.32 -15.40
N VAL A 172 2.01 5.07 -15.69
CA VAL A 172 1.95 4.00 -14.69
C VAL A 172 3.23 3.18 -14.70
N ILE A 173 3.73 2.88 -13.52
CA ILE A 173 4.85 1.96 -13.34
C ILE A 173 4.37 0.76 -12.54
N THR A 174 4.63 -0.44 -13.07
CA THR A 174 4.34 -1.72 -12.42
C THR A 174 5.61 -2.51 -12.19
N VAL A 175 5.59 -3.39 -11.20
CA VAL A 175 6.71 -4.28 -10.87
C VAL A 175 6.28 -5.71 -11.12
N GLU A 176 7.02 -6.41 -11.96
CA GLU A 176 6.76 -7.81 -12.33
C GLU A 176 8.01 -8.66 -12.14
N GLU A 177 7.80 -9.97 -12.01
CA GLU A 177 8.90 -10.93 -11.96
C GLU A 177 9.53 -11.13 -13.34
N SER A 178 10.87 -11.13 -13.38
CA SER A 178 11.64 -11.47 -14.58
C SER A 178 11.81 -12.97 -14.68
N LYS A 179 11.90 -13.47 -15.91
CA LYS A 179 12.32 -14.85 -16.18
C LYS A 179 13.84 -15.02 -16.20
N SER A 180 14.58 -13.92 -16.16
CA SER A 180 16.04 -13.88 -16.08
C SER A 180 16.51 -13.39 -14.72
N ALA A 181 17.79 -13.56 -14.41
CA ALA A 181 18.39 -13.04 -13.17
C ALA A 181 18.59 -11.51 -13.19
N GLU A 182 18.41 -10.85 -14.34
CA GLU A 182 18.61 -9.42 -14.50
C GLU A 182 17.35 -8.63 -14.15
N THR A 183 17.56 -7.47 -13.50
CA THR A 183 16.51 -6.48 -13.22
C THR A 183 16.64 -5.34 -14.26
N TYR A 184 15.54 -5.04 -14.96
CA TYR A 184 15.51 -4.01 -16.00
C TYR A 184 14.12 -3.38 -16.12
N SER A 185 14.03 -2.24 -16.81
CA SER A 185 12.75 -1.58 -17.12
C SER A 185 12.46 -1.61 -18.61
N GLU A 186 11.21 -1.86 -18.96
CA GLU A 186 10.68 -1.76 -20.32
C GLU A 186 9.40 -0.92 -20.33
N VAL A 187 9.12 -0.25 -21.45
CA VAL A 187 7.84 0.44 -21.65
C VAL A 187 7.01 -0.38 -22.63
N VAL A 188 5.78 -0.64 -22.24
CA VAL A 188 4.82 -1.41 -23.04
C VAL A 188 3.52 -0.65 -23.24
N GLU A 189 2.78 -0.99 -24.28
CA GLU A 189 1.43 -0.47 -24.49
C GLU A 189 0.55 -0.88 -23.29
N GLY A 190 -0.16 0.10 -22.71
CA GLY A 190 -0.99 -0.15 -21.54
C GLY A 190 -1.71 1.11 -21.09
N MET A 191 -2.64 0.96 -20.17
CA MET A 191 -3.33 2.10 -19.56
C MET A 191 -3.84 1.77 -18.17
N GLN A 192 -4.02 2.82 -17.36
CA GLN A 192 -4.72 2.74 -16.08
C GLN A 192 -6.02 3.54 -16.13
N PHE A 193 -7.03 3.05 -15.41
CA PHE A 193 -8.25 3.80 -15.13
C PHE A 193 -8.75 3.57 -13.69
N ASP A 194 -9.46 4.59 -13.16
CA ASP A 194 -9.85 4.69 -11.75
C ASP A 194 -11.13 3.90 -11.48
N ARG A 195 -11.08 2.59 -11.64
CA ARG A 195 -12.13 1.63 -11.28
C ARG A 195 -11.48 0.36 -10.79
N GLY A 196 -11.85 -0.06 -9.58
CA GLY A 196 -11.39 -1.31 -9.00
C GLY A 196 -12.40 -2.45 -9.12
N TYR A 197 -12.10 -3.57 -8.49
CA TYR A 197 -12.94 -4.75 -8.50
C TYR A 197 -14.30 -4.50 -7.82
N LEU A 198 -15.36 -5.13 -8.32
CA LEU A 198 -16.71 -5.01 -7.76
C LEU A 198 -16.91 -5.80 -6.46
N SER A 199 -16.05 -6.77 -6.20
CA SER A 199 -16.13 -7.58 -4.98
C SER A 199 -14.72 -7.96 -4.50
N PRO A 200 -14.44 -7.81 -3.18
CA PRO A 200 -13.17 -8.26 -2.59
C PRO A 200 -12.90 -9.76 -2.79
N TYR A 201 -13.95 -10.56 -2.98
CA TYR A 201 -13.80 -12.00 -3.25
C TYR A 201 -13.23 -12.33 -4.63
N MET A 202 -13.08 -11.33 -5.50
CA MET A 202 -12.46 -11.48 -6.82
C MET A 202 -10.93 -11.36 -6.81
N VAL A 203 -10.30 -10.97 -5.68
CA VAL A 203 -8.85 -10.85 -5.56
C VAL A 203 -8.15 -12.20 -5.73
N THR A 204 -6.98 -12.20 -6.33
CA THR A 204 -6.11 -13.39 -6.48
C THR A 204 -5.00 -13.41 -5.44
N ASP A 205 -4.61 -12.24 -4.95
CA ASP A 205 -3.68 -12.02 -3.85
C ASP A 205 -4.44 -11.36 -2.68
N THR A 206 -4.70 -12.13 -1.64
CA THR A 206 -5.44 -11.68 -0.46
C THR A 206 -4.61 -10.80 0.45
N ASP A 207 -3.29 -10.93 0.44
CA ASP A 207 -2.38 -10.17 1.29
C ASP A 207 -2.28 -8.71 0.82
N LYS A 208 -2.22 -8.54 -0.50
CA LYS A 208 -2.21 -7.21 -1.15
C LYS A 208 -3.60 -6.70 -1.52
N MET A 209 -4.64 -7.51 -1.36
CA MET A 209 -6.01 -7.21 -1.82
C MET A 209 -6.05 -6.80 -3.30
N GLU A 210 -5.32 -7.54 -4.14
CA GLU A 210 -5.19 -7.30 -5.58
C GLU A 210 -5.62 -8.52 -6.39
N ALA A 211 -6.11 -8.28 -7.59
CA ALA A 211 -6.33 -9.34 -8.57
C ALA A 211 -5.33 -9.19 -9.73
N VAL A 212 -4.52 -10.21 -9.97
CA VAL A 212 -3.55 -10.26 -11.06
C VAL A 212 -3.96 -11.35 -12.04
N LEU A 213 -4.25 -10.93 -13.27
CA LEU A 213 -4.69 -11.79 -14.36
C LEU A 213 -3.62 -11.81 -15.46
N ASP A 214 -2.84 -12.88 -15.57
CA ASP A 214 -1.88 -13.07 -16.66
C ASP A 214 -2.54 -13.71 -17.86
N ASP A 215 -2.17 -13.28 -19.07
CA ASP A 215 -2.68 -13.75 -20.38
C ASP A 215 -4.22 -13.86 -20.37
N CYS A 216 -4.87 -12.74 -20.05
CA CYS A 216 -6.31 -12.69 -19.85
C CYS A 216 -7.07 -12.20 -21.08
N LEU A 217 -8.32 -12.63 -21.17
CA LEU A 217 -9.34 -12.10 -22.07
C LEU A 217 -10.06 -10.93 -21.40
N ILE A 218 -10.52 -9.96 -22.19
CA ILE A 218 -11.19 -8.76 -21.69
C ILE A 218 -12.52 -8.59 -22.43
N LEU A 219 -13.63 -8.74 -21.70
CA LEU A 219 -14.95 -8.41 -22.18
C LEU A 219 -15.21 -6.92 -21.91
N ILE A 220 -15.57 -6.19 -22.97
CA ILE A 220 -15.78 -4.75 -22.91
C ILE A 220 -17.21 -4.45 -23.35
N THR A 221 -18.03 -3.86 -22.48
CA THR A 221 -19.42 -3.52 -22.80
C THR A 221 -19.88 -2.25 -22.10
N ASP A 222 -20.77 -1.52 -22.72
CA ASP A 222 -21.49 -0.38 -22.14
C ASP A 222 -22.79 -0.80 -21.44
N LYS A 223 -23.10 -2.11 -21.45
CA LYS A 223 -24.31 -2.65 -20.83
C LYS A 223 -24.10 -2.95 -19.35
N LYS A 224 -25.19 -2.90 -18.61
CA LYS A 224 -25.30 -3.41 -17.23
C LYS A 224 -25.61 -4.90 -17.27
N ILE A 225 -24.88 -5.69 -16.51
CA ILE A 225 -25.02 -7.14 -16.45
C ILE A 225 -25.68 -7.53 -15.12
N SER A 226 -26.95 -7.92 -15.16
CA SER A 226 -27.71 -8.34 -13.98
C SER A 226 -28.02 -9.85 -14.00
N SER A 227 -28.13 -10.44 -15.20
CA SER A 227 -28.39 -11.87 -15.39
C SER A 227 -27.16 -12.58 -15.93
N ILE A 228 -26.79 -13.71 -15.32
CA ILE A 228 -25.68 -14.54 -15.79
C ILE A 228 -25.99 -15.23 -17.11
N GLN A 229 -27.27 -15.43 -17.44
CA GLN A 229 -27.69 -16.16 -18.64
C GLN A 229 -27.23 -15.49 -19.93
N GLU A 230 -27.10 -14.14 -19.92
CA GLU A 230 -26.58 -13.40 -21.07
C GLU A 230 -25.10 -13.69 -21.36
N LEU A 231 -24.36 -14.13 -20.35
CA LEU A 231 -22.94 -14.42 -20.45
C LEU A 231 -22.64 -15.92 -20.59
N LEU A 232 -23.59 -16.80 -20.31
CA LEU A 232 -23.36 -18.26 -20.26
C LEU A 232 -22.65 -18.81 -21.50
N PRO A 233 -23.08 -18.51 -22.75
CA PRO A 233 -22.43 -19.04 -23.94
C PRO A 233 -20.97 -18.63 -24.07
N LEU A 234 -20.65 -17.41 -23.66
CA LEU A 234 -19.28 -16.88 -23.66
C LEU A 234 -18.44 -17.50 -22.54
N LEU A 235 -18.99 -17.58 -21.33
CA LEU A 235 -18.29 -18.16 -20.17
C LEU A 235 -17.94 -19.64 -20.38
N GLU A 236 -18.82 -20.43 -21.01
CA GLU A 236 -18.53 -21.82 -21.36
C GLU A 236 -17.31 -21.95 -22.27
N GLN A 237 -17.19 -21.10 -23.29
CA GLN A 237 -16.04 -21.07 -24.18
C GLN A 237 -14.75 -20.67 -23.43
N ILE A 238 -14.84 -19.68 -22.50
CA ILE A 238 -13.69 -19.22 -21.73
C ILE A 238 -13.22 -20.30 -20.75
N VAL A 239 -14.14 -20.96 -20.04
CA VAL A 239 -13.83 -22.08 -19.13
C VAL A 239 -13.14 -23.22 -19.89
N GLN A 240 -13.63 -23.59 -21.08
CA GLN A 240 -13.01 -24.62 -21.91
C GLN A 240 -11.60 -24.23 -22.36
N SER A 241 -11.34 -22.93 -22.59
CA SER A 241 -10.01 -22.45 -23.00
C SER A 241 -9.02 -22.33 -21.83
N GLY A 242 -9.48 -22.41 -20.58
CA GLY A 242 -8.66 -22.23 -19.38
C GLY A 242 -8.12 -20.80 -19.19
N LYS A 243 -8.66 -19.82 -19.93
CA LYS A 243 -8.22 -18.42 -19.85
C LYS A 243 -8.87 -17.69 -18.69
N LYS A 244 -8.16 -16.67 -18.16
CA LYS A 244 -8.68 -15.75 -17.17
C LYS A 244 -9.51 -14.67 -17.87
N LEU A 245 -10.49 -14.09 -17.19
CA LEU A 245 -11.39 -13.08 -17.74
C LEU A 245 -11.42 -11.81 -16.89
N LEU A 246 -11.23 -10.65 -17.53
CA LEU A 246 -11.64 -9.35 -17.02
C LEU A 246 -12.96 -8.95 -17.68
N ILE A 247 -13.93 -8.51 -16.90
CA ILE A 247 -15.18 -7.92 -17.38
C ILE A 247 -15.15 -6.42 -17.10
N VAL A 248 -15.21 -5.59 -18.14
CA VAL A 248 -15.36 -4.15 -18.06
C VAL A 248 -16.78 -3.81 -18.55
N ALA A 249 -17.69 -3.51 -17.64
CA ALA A 249 -19.10 -3.27 -17.93
C ALA A 249 -19.59 -1.98 -17.26
N GLU A 250 -20.75 -1.45 -17.68
CA GLU A 250 -21.35 -0.33 -16.95
C GLU A 250 -21.52 -0.66 -15.47
N ASP A 251 -22.07 -1.83 -15.18
CA ASP A 251 -22.12 -2.43 -13.85
C ASP A 251 -22.32 -3.95 -13.97
N VAL A 252 -21.91 -4.70 -12.94
CA VAL A 252 -22.23 -6.12 -12.79
C VAL A 252 -22.83 -6.30 -11.41
N GLU A 253 -24.08 -6.72 -11.33
CA GLU A 253 -24.82 -6.79 -10.06
C GLU A 253 -25.72 -8.02 -9.95
N GLY A 254 -26.34 -8.17 -8.78
CA GLY A 254 -27.36 -9.17 -8.51
C GLY A 254 -26.88 -10.61 -8.69
N GLU A 255 -27.65 -11.39 -9.44
CA GLU A 255 -27.37 -12.80 -9.71
C GLU A 255 -26.07 -13.00 -10.48
N ALA A 256 -25.78 -12.13 -11.45
CA ALA A 256 -24.57 -12.23 -12.28
C ALA A 256 -23.31 -12.11 -11.41
N LEU A 257 -23.21 -11.07 -10.58
CA LEU A 257 -22.06 -10.87 -9.69
C LEU A 257 -21.89 -12.04 -8.71
N THR A 258 -22.99 -12.47 -8.08
CA THR A 258 -22.95 -13.57 -7.12
C THR A 258 -22.46 -14.87 -7.77
N THR A 259 -22.95 -15.18 -8.97
CA THR A 259 -22.58 -16.40 -9.69
C THR A 259 -21.10 -16.35 -10.11
N LEU A 260 -20.60 -15.22 -10.61
CA LEU A 260 -19.19 -15.05 -10.98
C LEU A 260 -18.27 -15.24 -9.75
N VAL A 261 -18.61 -14.61 -8.62
CA VAL A 261 -17.87 -14.75 -7.36
C VAL A 261 -17.85 -16.20 -6.88
N LEU A 262 -19.01 -16.89 -6.88
CA LEU A 262 -19.10 -18.29 -6.45
C LEU A 262 -18.26 -19.22 -7.31
N ASN A 263 -18.26 -19.05 -8.64
CA ASN A 263 -17.47 -19.87 -9.55
C ASN A 263 -15.96 -19.61 -9.37
N LYS A 264 -15.56 -18.35 -9.14
CA LYS A 264 -14.18 -18.01 -8.81
C LYS A 264 -13.74 -18.66 -7.50
N LEU A 265 -14.56 -18.59 -6.45
CA LEU A 265 -14.25 -19.21 -5.14
C LEU A 265 -14.17 -20.74 -5.22
N ARG A 266 -14.97 -21.36 -6.10
CA ARG A 266 -14.90 -22.80 -6.39
C ARG A 266 -13.70 -23.20 -7.25
N GLY A 267 -12.94 -22.23 -7.76
CA GLY A 267 -11.80 -22.49 -8.64
C GLY A 267 -12.18 -22.95 -10.05
N THR A 268 -13.45 -22.79 -10.46
CA THR A 268 -13.93 -23.18 -11.80
C THR A 268 -13.23 -22.34 -12.88
N PHE A 269 -13.12 -21.04 -12.67
CA PHE A 269 -12.33 -20.13 -13.51
C PHE A 269 -12.02 -18.83 -12.77
N THR A 270 -10.99 -18.13 -13.23
CA THR A 270 -10.58 -16.85 -12.65
C THR A 270 -11.24 -15.70 -13.39
N VAL A 271 -12.05 -14.92 -12.71
CA VAL A 271 -12.77 -13.77 -13.26
C VAL A 271 -12.70 -12.58 -12.31
N VAL A 272 -12.54 -11.40 -12.90
CA VAL A 272 -12.66 -10.11 -12.20
C VAL A 272 -13.61 -9.23 -12.97
N ALA A 273 -14.51 -8.55 -12.28
CA ALA A 273 -15.42 -7.58 -12.86
C ALA A 273 -15.13 -6.18 -12.30
N VAL A 274 -15.08 -5.20 -13.18
CA VAL A 274 -14.86 -3.80 -12.87
C VAL A 274 -15.89 -2.92 -13.58
N LYS A 275 -16.18 -1.75 -13.02
CA LYS A 275 -17.02 -0.76 -13.71
C LYS A 275 -16.24 -0.09 -14.84
N ALA A 276 -16.94 0.18 -15.93
CA ALA A 276 -16.40 0.98 -17.02
C ALA A 276 -16.04 2.40 -16.53
N PRO A 277 -14.89 2.95 -16.95
CA PRO A 277 -14.49 4.29 -16.58
C PRO A 277 -15.36 5.36 -17.28
N GLY A 278 -15.54 6.50 -16.61
CA GLY A 278 -16.33 7.62 -17.14
C GLY A 278 -17.85 7.43 -17.02
N PHE A 279 -18.59 8.40 -17.57
CA PHE A 279 -20.05 8.44 -17.59
C PHE A 279 -20.55 8.94 -18.96
N GLY A 280 -21.74 8.50 -19.37
CA GLY A 280 -22.36 8.94 -20.63
C GLY A 280 -21.46 8.66 -21.85
N ASP A 281 -21.36 9.64 -22.76
CA ASP A 281 -20.56 9.48 -23.99
C ASP A 281 -19.07 9.31 -23.73
N ARG A 282 -18.53 9.90 -22.65
CA ARG A 282 -17.14 9.70 -22.23
C ARG A 282 -16.85 8.25 -21.88
N ARG A 283 -17.81 7.53 -21.28
CA ARG A 283 -17.67 6.09 -21.01
C ARG A 283 -17.48 5.31 -22.31
N LYS A 284 -18.30 5.62 -23.32
CA LYS A 284 -18.22 4.96 -24.64
C LYS A 284 -16.86 5.18 -25.28
N ASP A 285 -16.35 6.40 -25.20
CA ASP A 285 -15.04 6.75 -25.73
C ASP A 285 -13.91 6.00 -25.01
N MET A 286 -13.96 5.93 -23.68
CA MET A 286 -12.96 5.19 -22.91
C MET A 286 -13.04 3.67 -23.16
N LEU A 287 -14.25 3.12 -23.32
CA LEU A 287 -14.41 1.71 -23.71
C LEU A 287 -13.81 1.43 -25.08
N ARG A 288 -13.95 2.36 -26.05
CA ARG A 288 -13.30 2.25 -27.37
C ARG A 288 -11.78 2.33 -27.26
N ASP A 289 -11.24 3.18 -26.37
CA ASP A 289 -9.79 3.26 -26.14
C ASP A 289 -9.26 1.96 -25.57
N ILE A 290 -9.96 1.35 -24.59
CA ILE A 290 -9.62 0.04 -24.03
C ILE A 290 -9.70 -1.04 -25.11
N ALA A 291 -10.73 -1.03 -25.94
CA ALA A 291 -10.90 -1.99 -27.04
C ALA A 291 -9.75 -1.87 -28.06
N THR A 292 -9.40 -0.65 -28.47
CA THR A 292 -8.28 -0.40 -29.40
C THR A 292 -6.96 -0.88 -28.81
N LEU A 293 -6.69 -0.60 -27.52
CA LEU A 293 -5.49 -1.01 -26.83
C LEU A 293 -5.36 -2.53 -26.73
N THR A 294 -6.46 -3.23 -26.54
CA THR A 294 -6.48 -4.68 -26.27
C THR A 294 -6.80 -5.55 -27.47
N GLY A 295 -7.15 -4.90 -28.61
CA GLY A 295 -7.51 -5.59 -29.85
C GLY A 295 -8.88 -6.27 -29.78
N GLY A 296 -9.79 -5.79 -28.92
CA GLY A 296 -11.15 -6.28 -28.78
C GLY A 296 -12.19 -5.35 -29.40
N GLU A 297 -13.45 -5.73 -29.26
CA GLU A 297 -14.62 -4.94 -29.69
C GLU A 297 -15.46 -4.54 -28.47
N VAL A 298 -16.08 -3.37 -28.53
CA VAL A 298 -17.07 -2.96 -27.53
C VAL A 298 -18.41 -3.61 -27.85
N ILE A 299 -18.89 -4.47 -26.96
CA ILE A 299 -20.21 -5.09 -27.11
C ILE A 299 -21.27 -4.07 -26.70
N THR A 300 -21.90 -3.43 -27.69
CA THR A 300 -22.90 -2.37 -27.49
C THR A 300 -24.08 -2.54 -28.44
N SER A 301 -25.26 -2.18 -27.97
CA SER A 301 -26.48 -2.20 -28.78
C SER A 301 -26.43 -1.21 -29.96
N GLU A 302 -25.61 -0.14 -29.86
CA GLU A 302 -25.42 0.80 -30.95
C GLU A 302 -24.79 0.16 -32.20
N LEU A 303 -23.96 -0.86 -32.01
CA LEU A 303 -23.37 -1.65 -33.07
C LEU A 303 -24.18 -2.91 -33.41
N GLY A 304 -25.35 -3.08 -32.78
CA GLY A 304 -26.18 -4.29 -32.94
C GLY A 304 -25.62 -5.53 -32.26
N LEU A 305 -24.66 -5.37 -31.33
CA LEU A 305 -24.02 -6.48 -30.62
C LEU A 305 -24.74 -6.76 -29.30
N GLU A 306 -25.08 -8.04 -29.06
CA GLU A 306 -25.69 -8.50 -27.82
C GLU A 306 -24.72 -9.40 -27.05
N LEU A 307 -24.76 -9.35 -25.70
CA LEU A 307 -23.89 -10.16 -24.83
C LEU A 307 -24.06 -11.67 -25.06
N LYS A 308 -25.29 -12.10 -25.34
CA LYS A 308 -25.61 -13.52 -25.60
C LYS A 308 -24.97 -14.07 -26.88
N ASP A 309 -24.68 -13.18 -27.85
CA ASP A 309 -24.10 -13.52 -29.14
C ASP A 309 -22.58 -13.25 -29.19
N ALA A 310 -22.01 -12.77 -28.06
CA ALA A 310 -20.59 -12.47 -27.97
C ALA A 310 -19.73 -13.74 -28.07
N SER A 311 -18.63 -13.62 -28.78
CA SER A 311 -17.66 -14.70 -29.00
C SER A 311 -16.27 -14.33 -28.46
N VAL A 312 -15.43 -15.33 -28.19
CA VAL A 312 -14.05 -15.11 -27.74
C VAL A 312 -13.22 -14.28 -28.73
N ALA A 313 -13.56 -14.30 -30.03
CA ALA A 313 -12.86 -13.53 -31.06
C ALA A 313 -13.05 -12.00 -30.91
N GLN A 314 -14.12 -11.57 -30.27
CA GLN A 314 -14.44 -10.14 -30.03
C GLN A 314 -13.83 -9.63 -28.72
N LEU A 315 -13.28 -10.52 -27.88
CA LEU A 315 -12.68 -10.14 -26.60
C LEU A 315 -11.30 -9.51 -26.83
N GLY A 316 -11.03 -8.44 -26.09
CA GLY A 316 -9.70 -7.91 -25.96
C GLY A 316 -8.77 -8.88 -25.24
N ARG A 317 -7.46 -8.68 -25.40
CA ARG A 317 -6.42 -9.47 -24.73
C ARG A 317 -5.35 -8.57 -24.14
N ALA A 318 -4.80 -8.98 -23.00
CA ALA A 318 -3.64 -8.32 -22.41
C ALA A 318 -2.67 -9.36 -21.84
N ARG A 319 -1.39 -9.01 -21.81
CA ARG A 319 -0.35 -9.82 -21.17
C ARG A 319 -0.63 -9.98 -19.69
N GLN A 320 -0.99 -8.88 -19.02
CA GLN A 320 -1.37 -8.86 -17.61
C GLN A 320 -2.41 -7.78 -17.35
N VAL A 321 -3.32 -8.03 -16.43
CA VAL A 321 -4.19 -7.01 -15.84
C VAL A 321 -4.05 -7.07 -14.32
N LYS A 322 -3.80 -5.92 -13.70
CA LYS A 322 -3.76 -5.76 -12.25
C LYS A 322 -4.95 -4.90 -11.80
N VAL A 323 -5.76 -5.43 -10.91
CA VAL A 323 -6.94 -4.73 -10.38
C VAL A 323 -6.81 -4.59 -8.87
N THR A 324 -6.84 -3.36 -8.39
CA THR A 324 -6.89 -3.02 -6.96
C THR A 324 -8.32 -2.64 -6.56
N LYS A 325 -8.50 -2.19 -5.34
CA LYS A 325 -9.79 -1.67 -4.87
C LYS A 325 -10.28 -0.45 -5.65
N GLU A 326 -9.37 0.36 -6.18
CA GLU A 326 -9.67 1.67 -6.78
C GLU A 326 -9.29 1.75 -8.25
N ASN A 327 -8.30 0.97 -8.70
CA ASN A 327 -7.69 1.10 -10.01
C ASN A 327 -7.64 -0.23 -10.76
N THR A 328 -7.69 -0.12 -12.09
CA THR A 328 -7.39 -1.21 -13.03
C THR A 328 -6.26 -0.77 -13.96
N ILE A 329 -5.22 -1.60 -14.04
CA ILE A 329 -4.04 -1.39 -14.91
C ILE A 329 -4.00 -2.51 -15.93
N ILE A 330 -4.01 -2.15 -17.21
CA ILE A 330 -3.84 -3.07 -18.34
C ILE A 330 -2.40 -2.93 -18.82
N VAL A 331 -1.66 -4.02 -18.85
CA VAL A 331 -0.24 -4.07 -19.23
C VAL A 331 -0.05 -4.97 -20.44
N GLY A 332 0.56 -4.45 -21.50
CA GLY A 332 0.83 -5.20 -22.73
C GLY A 332 -0.47 -5.61 -23.43
N GLY A 333 -1.27 -4.64 -23.84
CA GLY A 333 -2.45 -4.89 -24.70
C GLY A 333 -2.02 -5.46 -26.05
N PHE A 334 -2.85 -6.34 -26.61
CA PHE A 334 -2.58 -6.98 -27.92
C PHE A 334 -3.26 -6.23 -29.09
N GLY A 335 -3.59 -4.95 -28.92
CA GLY A 335 -4.10 -4.09 -29.98
C GLY A 335 -3.08 -3.84 -31.09
N ASP A 336 -3.56 -3.54 -32.29
CA ASP A 336 -2.69 -3.15 -33.38
C ASP A 336 -2.08 -1.77 -33.13
N LYS A 337 -0.76 -1.66 -33.26
CA LYS A 337 -0.01 -0.43 -33.00
C LYS A 337 -0.43 0.72 -33.93
N ALA A 338 -0.78 0.42 -35.17
CA ALA A 338 -1.27 1.43 -36.12
C ALA A 338 -2.63 1.96 -35.68
N ALA A 339 -3.55 1.08 -35.26
CA ALA A 339 -4.85 1.46 -34.74
C ALA A 339 -4.75 2.31 -33.45
N ILE A 340 -3.80 1.97 -32.55
CA ILE A 340 -3.53 2.76 -31.34
C ILE A 340 -3.00 4.14 -31.72
N ALA A 341 -2.04 4.24 -32.65
CA ALA A 341 -1.50 5.51 -33.13
C ALA A 341 -2.58 6.39 -33.79
N ASP A 342 -3.43 5.81 -34.63
CA ASP A 342 -4.55 6.50 -35.24
C ASP A 342 -5.54 7.02 -34.18
N ARG A 343 -5.81 6.23 -33.15
CA ARG A 343 -6.67 6.64 -32.03
C ARG A 343 -6.08 7.81 -31.24
N VAL A 344 -4.77 7.77 -30.96
CA VAL A 344 -4.02 8.87 -30.33
C VAL A 344 -4.13 10.14 -31.19
N ASN A 345 -3.96 10.05 -32.51
CA ASN A 345 -4.10 11.19 -33.42
C ASN A 345 -5.53 11.75 -33.44
N GLN A 346 -6.56 10.90 -33.40
CA GLN A 346 -7.95 11.35 -33.30
C GLN A 346 -8.18 12.17 -32.02
N ILE A 347 -7.63 11.73 -30.87
CA ILE A 347 -7.76 12.46 -29.61
C ILE A 347 -7.00 13.80 -29.68
N LYS A 348 -5.78 13.83 -30.25
CA LYS A 348 -5.03 15.08 -30.46
C LYS A 348 -5.80 16.08 -31.29
N ASN A 349 -6.35 15.65 -32.41
CA ASN A 349 -7.18 16.52 -33.28
C ASN A 349 -8.42 17.04 -32.54
N ALA A 350 -9.07 16.20 -31.71
CA ALA A 350 -10.21 16.62 -30.89
C ALA A 350 -9.80 17.68 -29.85
N ILE A 351 -8.60 17.60 -29.26
CA ILE A 351 -8.06 18.63 -28.34
C ILE A 351 -7.89 19.98 -29.06
N GLU A 352 -7.40 19.96 -30.29
CA GLU A 352 -7.20 21.20 -31.08
C GLU A 352 -8.51 21.90 -31.47
N VAL A 353 -9.55 21.14 -31.74
CA VAL A 353 -10.84 21.65 -32.19
C VAL A 353 -11.76 22.06 -31.04
N THR A 354 -11.59 21.49 -29.87
CA THR A 354 -12.49 21.77 -28.74
C THR A 354 -12.30 23.18 -28.17
N THR A 355 -13.42 23.87 -27.95
CA THR A 355 -13.46 25.22 -27.37
C THR A 355 -13.70 25.22 -25.86
N SER A 356 -14.08 24.10 -25.28
CA SER A 356 -14.34 23.93 -23.85
C SER A 356 -13.05 23.57 -23.13
N GLU A 357 -12.61 24.40 -22.20
CA GLU A 357 -11.43 24.12 -21.37
C GLU A 357 -11.58 22.81 -20.57
N PHE A 358 -12.77 22.55 -20.04
CA PHE A 358 -13.06 21.32 -19.32
C PHE A 358 -12.97 20.07 -20.22
N ASP A 359 -13.47 20.14 -21.45
CA ASP A 359 -13.36 19.02 -22.39
C ASP A 359 -11.92 18.85 -22.88
N ARG A 360 -11.19 19.95 -23.05
CA ARG A 360 -9.76 19.92 -23.39
C ARG A 360 -8.97 19.22 -22.30
N GLU A 361 -9.19 19.55 -21.03
CA GLU A 361 -8.55 18.89 -19.89
C GLU A 361 -8.82 17.37 -19.90
N LYS A 362 -10.09 16.97 -20.10
CA LYS A 362 -10.47 15.56 -20.11
C LYS A 362 -9.95 14.78 -21.32
N LEU A 363 -9.85 15.42 -22.47
CA LEU A 363 -9.22 14.83 -23.65
C LEU A 363 -7.72 14.69 -23.47
N THR A 364 -7.07 15.65 -22.80
CA THR A 364 -5.64 15.61 -22.48
C THR A 364 -5.34 14.48 -21.49
N GLU A 365 -6.14 14.33 -20.43
CA GLU A 365 -6.05 13.20 -19.49
C GLU A 365 -6.19 11.85 -20.23
N ARG A 366 -7.17 11.72 -21.12
CA ARG A 366 -7.40 10.53 -21.91
C ARG A 366 -6.24 10.23 -22.87
N LEU A 367 -5.69 11.27 -23.50
CA LEU A 367 -4.50 11.16 -24.34
C LEU A 367 -3.30 10.64 -23.54
N ALA A 368 -3.05 11.20 -22.36
CA ALA A 368 -1.97 10.78 -21.49
C ALA A 368 -2.09 9.30 -21.09
N LYS A 369 -3.30 8.85 -20.74
CA LYS A 369 -3.57 7.44 -20.40
C LYS A 369 -3.34 6.47 -21.56
N LEU A 370 -3.66 6.84 -22.79
CA LEU A 370 -3.50 5.97 -23.96
C LEU A 370 -2.08 6.03 -24.57
N ALA A 371 -1.48 7.22 -24.62
CA ALA A 371 -0.18 7.44 -25.25
C ALA A 371 1.01 7.22 -24.32
N GLY A 372 0.82 7.34 -22.99
CA GLY A 372 1.90 7.26 -22.00
C GLY A 372 2.45 5.84 -21.81
N GLY A 373 1.70 4.81 -22.15
CA GLY A 373 2.08 3.43 -21.92
C GLY A 373 2.18 3.09 -20.43
N VAL A 374 2.75 1.92 -20.14
CA VAL A 374 3.07 1.45 -18.78
C VAL A 374 4.55 1.08 -18.75
N ALA A 375 5.31 1.67 -17.82
CA ALA A 375 6.65 1.19 -17.53
C ALA A 375 6.57 -0.05 -16.65
N VAL A 376 7.27 -1.10 -17.03
CA VAL A 376 7.32 -2.36 -16.30
C VAL A 376 8.73 -2.57 -15.79
N ILE A 377 8.90 -2.60 -14.48
CA ILE A 377 10.17 -2.99 -13.85
C ILE A 377 10.15 -4.50 -13.68
N LYS A 378 11.00 -5.19 -14.44
CA LYS A 378 11.21 -6.64 -14.37
C LYS A 378 12.25 -6.95 -13.33
N VAL A 379 11.86 -7.63 -12.26
CA VAL A 379 12.74 -7.98 -11.14
C VAL A 379 13.30 -9.37 -11.34
N GLY A 380 14.63 -9.46 -11.46
CA GLY A 380 15.35 -10.72 -11.56
C GLY A 380 16.22 -10.99 -10.34
N ALA A 381 16.33 -12.26 -9.97
CA ALA A 381 17.22 -12.76 -8.93
C ALA A 381 17.57 -14.23 -9.17
N ALA A 382 18.57 -14.74 -8.43
CA ALA A 382 19.01 -16.12 -8.57
C ALA A 382 18.05 -17.13 -7.90
N THR A 383 17.33 -16.69 -6.85
CA THR A 383 16.40 -17.52 -6.09
C THR A 383 15.03 -16.85 -5.96
N GLU A 384 13.98 -17.64 -5.78
CA GLU A 384 12.61 -17.15 -5.57
C GLU A 384 12.49 -16.28 -4.31
N VAL A 385 13.21 -16.63 -3.24
CA VAL A 385 13.22 -15.87 -1.97
C VAL A 385 13.82 -14.49 -2.19
N GLU A 386 14.98 -14.41 -2.83
CA GLU A 386 15.65 -13.14 -3.18
C GLU A 386 14.79 -12.28 -4.12
N MET A 387 14.15 -12.90 -5.10
CA MET A 387 13.28 -12.22 -6.06
C MET A 387 12.08 -11.57 -5.37
N LYS A 388 11.43 -12.29 -4.46
CA LYS A 388 10.29 -11.77 -3.68
C LYS A 388 10.71 -10.61 -2.78
N GLU A 389 11.83 -10.73 -2.08
CA GLU A 389 12.39 -9.66 -1.23
C GLU A 389 12.70 -8.42 -2.08
N LYS A 390 13.43 -8.59 -3.17
CA LYS A 390 13.81 -7.51 -4.08
C LYS A 390 12.61 -6.83 -4.72
N LYS A 391 11.56 -7.59 -5.06
CA LYS A 391 10.31 -7.07 -5.60
C LYS A 391 9.58 -6.18 -4.59
N LEU A 392 9.43 -6.62 -3.33
CA LEU A 392 8.82 -5.82 -2.28
C LEU A 392 9.58 -4.51 -2.07
N ARG A 393 10.89 -4.58 -1.99
CA ARG A 393 11.76 -3.40 -1.82
C ARG A 393 11.66 -2.41 -2.98
N ILE A 394 11.55 -2.89 -4.23
CA ILE A 394 11.34 -2.02 -5.40
C ILE A 394 9.93 -1.41 -5.38
N GLU A 395 8.90 -2.17 -4.97
CA GLU A 395 7.54 -1.64 -4.82
C GLU A 395 7.48 -0.51 -3.78
N ASP A 396 8.14 -0.67 -2.63
CA ASP A 396 8.24 0.37 -1.59
C ASP A 396 8.96 1.62 -2.11
N ALA A 397 10.11 1.43 -2.79
CA ALA A 397 10.87 2.52 -3.37
C ALA A 397 10.08 3.28 -4.45
N LEU A 398 9.30 2.59 -5.26
CA LEU A 398 8.43 3.20 -6.25
C LEU A 398 7.31 4.04 -5.58
N ASN A 399 6.68 3.52 -4.54
CA ASN A 399 5.64 4.23 -3.80
C ASN A 399 6.21 5.44 -3.06
N SER A 400 7.36 5.28 -2.42
CA SER A 400 8.12 6.35 -1.76
C SER A 400 8.46 7.48 -2.75
N THR A 401 8.90 7.12 -3.96
CA THR A 401 9.22 8.08 -5.01
C THR A 401 7.98 8.84 -5.51
N LYS A 402 6.85 8.16 -5.69
CA LYS A 402 5.56 8.81 -6.02
C LYS A 402 5.13 9.79 -4.92
N ALA A 403 5.21 9.36 -3.67
CA ALA A 403 4.89 10.20 -2.52
C ALA A 403 5.78 11.46 -2.43
N ALA A 404 7.07 11.35 -2.81
CA ALA A 404 8.00 12.47 -2.88
C ALA A 404 7.65 13.46 -4.00
N VAL A 405 7.21 12.98 -5.15
CA VAL A 405 6.74 13.84 -6.25
C VAL A 405 5.48 14.62 -5.86
N GLU A 406 4.58 13.99 -5.06
CA GLU A 406 3.31 14.61 -4.64
C GLU A 406 3.49 15.72 -3.59
N GLU A 407 4.27 15.50 -2.53
CA GLU A 407 4.37 16.43 -1.39
C GLU A 407 5.80 16.92 -1.11
N GLY A 408 6.77 16.55 -1.93
CA GLY A 408 8.16 16.92 -1.75
C GLY A 408 8.92 16.00 -0.79
N ILE A 409 10.16 16.38 -0.51
CA ILE A 409 11.12 15.64 0.33
C ILE A 409 11.51 16.45 1.56
N VAL A 410 11.81 15.74 2.63
CA VAL A 410 12.35 16.28 3.89
C VAL A 410 13.64 15.56 4.27
N ALA A 411 14.38 16.07 5.25
CA ALA A 411 15.56 15.40 5.78
C ALA A 411 15.22 14.02 6.35
N GLY A 412 15.86 12.97 5.84
CA GLY A 412 15.61 11.58 6.19
C GLY A 412 16.22 11.16 7.53
N GLY A 413 16.18 9.85 7.79
CA GLY A 413 16.75 9.26 9.01
C GLY A 413 16.10 9.72 10.32
N GLY A 414 14.85 10.12 10.28
CA GLY A 414 14.12 10.67 11.44
C GLY A 414 14.49 12.13 11.76
N THR A 415 15.35 12.76 10.98
CA THR A 415 15.83 14.15 11.21
C THR A 415 14.70 15.15 11.12
N ALA A 416 13.83 15.04 10.11
CA ALA A 416 12.69 15.94 9.97
C ALA A 416 11.76 15.93 11.20
N LEU A 417 11.52 14.76 11.79
CA LEU A 417 10.72 14.62 13.02
C LEU A 417 11.40 15.28 14.23
N VAL A 418 12.72 15.21 14.33
CA VAL A 418 13.48 15.92 15.38
C VAL A 418 13.44 17.43 15.16
N ASN A 419 13.53 17.90 13.91
CA ASN A 419 13.52 19.32 13.57
C ASN A 419 12.18 20.01 13.91
N VAL A 420 11.06 19.30 13.81
CA VAL A 420 9.74 19.88 14.13
C VAL A 420 9.43 19.92 15.64
N ILE A 421 10.29 19.33 16.49
CA ILE A 421 10.07 19.33 17.96
C ILE A 421 9.96 20.76 18.51
N ALA A 422 10.77 21.68 18.04
CA ALA A 422 10.72 23.08 18.50
C ALA A 422 9.35 23.74 18.25
N ALA A 423 8.72 23.46 17.10
CA ALA A 423 7.38 23.95 16.81
C ALA A 423 6.31 23.31 17.71
N VAL A 424 6.48 22.05 18.05
CA VAL A 424 5.61 21.35 19.02
C VAL A 424 5.80 21.91 20.43
N GLU A 425 7.04 22.15 20.86
CA GLU A 425 7.36 22.74 22.18
C GLU A 425 6.76 24.16 22.31
N ALA A 426 6.75 24.95 21.23
CA ALA A 426 6.07 26.26 21.22
C ALA A 426 4.56 26.11 21.46
N ILE A 427 3.90 25.08 20.94
CA ILE A 427 2.49 24.81 21.25
C ILE A 427 2.33 24.31 22.69
N VAL A 428 3.23 23.43 23.19
CA VAL A 428 3.22 22.96 24.58
C VAL A 428 3.22 24.13 25.58
N ASP A 429 3.95 25.20 25.30
CA ASP A 429 4.03 26.36 26.17
C ASP A 429 2.73 27.19 26.21
N THR A 430 1.86 27.05 25.23
CA THR A 430 0.54 27.69 25.19
C THR A 430 -0.57 26.89 25.89
N LEU A 431 -0.29 25.63 26.26
CA LEU A 431 -1.27 24.71 26.82
C LEU A 431 -1.07 24.53 28.33
N GLU A 432 -2.13 24.09 29.04
CA GLU A 432 -2.12 23.86 30.48
C GLU A 432 -2.62 22.45 30.83
N GLY A 433 -2.29 21.98 32.03
CA GLY A 433 -2.77 20.72 32.61
C GLY A 433 -2.51 19.49 31.73
N ASP A 434 -3.49 18.60 31.62
CA ASP A 434 -3.38 17.37 30.86
C ASP A 434 -3.28 17.59 29.34
N GLU A 435 -3.76 18.73 28.83
CA GLU A 435 -3.60 19.08 27.42
C GLU A 435 -2.14 19.38 27.09
N LYS A 436 -1.44 20.11 27.97
CA LYS A 436 0.01 20.31 27.90
C LYS A 436 0.77 18.98 27.94
N THR A 437 0.37 18.09 28.84
CA THR A 437 0.95 16.76 28.97
C THR A 437 0.77 15.97 27.67
N GLY A 438 -0.42 15.99 27.04
CA GLY A 438 -0.70 15.35 25.78
C GLY A 438 0.21 15.82 24.64
N ALA A 439 0.43 17.12 24.53
CA ALA A 439 1.35 17.70 23.54
C ALA A 439 2.82 17.31 23.82
N THR A 440 3.21 17.27 25.10
CA THR A 440 4.57 16.85 25.52
C THR A 440 4.84 15.38 25.16
N ILE A 441 3.83 14.50 25.23
CA ILE A 441 3.95 13.09 24.80
C ILE A 441 4.37 13.03 23.33
N VAL A 442 3.73 13.82 22.46
CA VAL A 442 4.09 13.87 21.04
C VAL A 442 5.52 14.37 20.85
N ALA A 443 5.90 15.48 21.49
CA ALA A 443 7.26 16.02 21.38
C ALA A 443 8.34 14.99 21.75
N ARG A 444 8.10 14.17 22.77
CA ARG A 444 9.02 13.09 23.16
C ARG A 444 9.05 11.94 22.15
N ALA A 445 7.89 11.53 21.65
CA ALA A 445 7.78 10.43 20.71
C ALA A 445 8.44 10.71 19.35
N LEU A 446 8.50 11.99 18.92
CA LEU A 446 9.16 12.40 17.67
C LEU A 446 10.66 12.05 17.61
N THR A 447 11.29 11.79 18.74
CA THR A 447 12.70 11.35 18.78
C THR A 447 12.88 9.85 18.50
N ALA A 448 11.81 9.04 18.59
CA ALA A 448 11.90 7.59 18.55
C ALA A 448 12.50 7.03 17.24
N PRO A 449 12.14 7.53 16.03
CA PRO A 449 12.70 7.00 14.80
C PRO A 449 14.21 7.16 14.70
N MET A 450 14.75 8.35 14.97
CA MET A 450 16.20 8.56 14.96
C MET A 450 16.92 7.72 16.02
N LYS A 451 16.34 7.59 17.23
CA LYS A 451 16.88 6.72 18.27
C LYS A 451 16.97 5.27 17.81
N GLN A 452 15.91 4.76 17.23
CA GLN A 452 15.86 3.36 16.80
C GLN A 452 16.84 3.08 15.66
N ILE A 453 16.97 4.00 14.69
CA ILE A 453 17.95 3.89 13.61
C ILE A 453 19.38 3.78 14.19
N ALA A 454 19.70 4.62 15.18
CA ALA A 454 20.99 4.61 15.84
C ALA A 454 21.20 3.31 16.65
N GLU A 455 20.19 2.85 17.39
CA GLU A 455 20.23 1.60 18.14
C GLU A 455 20.41 0.38 17.23
N ASN A 456 19.75 0.34 16.08
CA ASN A 456 19.95 -0.71 15.07
C ASN A 456 21.39 -0.68 14.49
N ALA A 457 22.04 0.49 14.51
CA ALA A 457 23.46 0.63 14.17
C ALA A 457 24.42 0.30 15.32
N GLY A 458 23.92 -0.04 16.51
CA GLY A 458 24.72 -0.36 17.70
C GLY A 458 25.20 0.87 18.47
N LEU A 459 24.55 2.03 18.28
CA LEU A 459 24.93 3.31 18.89
C LEU A 459 23.88 3.79 19.89
N ASP A 460 24.28 4.71 20.81
CA ASP A 460 23.33 5.34 21.73
C ASP A 460 22.49 6.40 21.03
N GLY A 461 21.25 6.08 20.75
CA GLY A 461 20.30 6.97 20.07
C GLY A 461 19.99 8.26 20.83
N SER A 462 20.07 8.25 22.17
CA SER A 462 19.80 9.44 22.98
C SER A 462 20.90 10.49 22.82
N VAL A 463 22.15 10.06 22.73
CA VAL A 463 23.31 10.94 22.49
C VAL A 463 23.22 11.55 21.08
N ILE A 464 22.81 10.76 20.09
CA ILE A 464 22.70 11.23 18.70
C ILE A 464 21.59 12.27 18.59
N VAL A 465 20.41 12.02 19.12
CA VAL A 465 19.31 12.98 19.13
C VAL A 465 19.70 14.27 19.84
N ALA A 466 20.37 14.19 21.00
CA ALA A 466 20.82 15.37 21.73
C ALA A 466 21.73 16.26 20.85
N LYS A 467 22.75 15.67 20.18
CA LYS A 467 23.66 16.42 19.29
C LYS A 467 22.95 17.04 18.10
N VAL A 468 21.99 16.32 17.49
CA VAL A 468 21.20 16.88 16.38
C VAL A 468 20.36 18.06 16.85
N ARG A 469 19.69 17.96 18.00
CA ARG A 469 18.93 19.07 18.58
C ARG A 469 19.80 20.27 18.96
N GLU A 470 20.95 20.02 19.57
CA GLU A 470 21.90 21.08 19.97
C GLU A 470 22.45 21.86 18.77
N SER A 471 22.54 21.25 17.59
CA SER A 471 22.99 21.96 16.38
C SER A 471 22.11 23.13 15.99
N GLY A 472 20.82 23.07 16.30
CA GLY A 472 19.81 24.07 15.93
C GLY A 472 19.63 24.29 14.42
N LYS A 473 20.22 23.43 13.58
CA LYS A 473 20.17 23.55 12.12
C LYS A 473 19.13 22.60 11.53
N VAL A 474 18.20 23.13 10.74
CA VAL A 474 17.26 22.33 9.97
C VAL A 474 18.03 21.54 8.90
N GLY A 475 17.71 20.25 8.78
CA GLY A 475 18.35 19.34 7.84
C GLY A 475 19.64 18.67 8.35
N TYR A 476 20.24 19.18 9.42
CA TYR A 476 21.41 18.54 10.03
C TYR A 476 21.01 17.31 10.83
N GLY A 477 21.54 16.15 10.46
CA GLY A 477 21.17 14.86 11.03
C GLY A 477 22.36 13.92 11.19
N PHE A 478 22.04 12.64 11.37
CA PHE A 478 23.02 11.58 11.56
C PHE A 478 22.87 10.50 10.49
N ASP A 479 23.92 10.35 9.67
CA ASP A 479 24.05 9.23 8.73
C ASP A 479 24.50 7.97 9.51
N ALA A 480 23.56 7.08 9.75
CA ALA A 480 23.80 5.85 10.48
C ALA A 480 24.59 4.79 9.69
N TYR A 481 24.69 4.92 8.37
CA TYR A 481 25.49 4.03 7.54
C TYR A 481 26.98 4.34 7.70
N ASN A 482 27.36 5.61 7.55
CA ASN A 482 28.74 6.09 7.65
C ASN A 482 29.12 6.55 9.08
N GLU A 483 28.16 6.58 10.02
CA GLU A 483 28.33 7.02 11.42
C GLU A 483 28.82 8.47 11.55
N THR A 484 28.33 9.35 10.66
CA THR A 484 28.75 10.76 10.59
C THR A 484 27.56 11.72 10.68
N TYR A 485 27.81 12.95 11.15
CA TYR A 485 26.83 14.02 11.17
C TYR A 485 26.98 14.86 9.90
N CYS A 486 25.89 15.08 9.18
CA CYS A 486 25.90 15.82 7.90
C CYS A 486 24.57 16.55 7.67
N ASP A 487 24.54 17.37 6.63
CA ASP A 487 23.27 17.81 6.03
C ASP A 487 22.66 16.62 5.29
N MET A 488 21.49 16.20 5.72
CA MET A 488 20.85 14.98 5.23
C MET A 488 20.38 15.13 3.79
N ILE A 489 19.87 16.31 3.41
CA ILE A 489 19.37 16.56 2.06
C ILE A 489 20.53 16.61 1.08
N ASP A 490 21.59 17.35 1.41
CA ASP A 490 22.79 17.47 0.56
C ASP A 490 23.48 16.10 0.40
N SER A 491 23.46 15.28 1.45
CA SER A 491 24.00 13.92 1.44
C SER A 491 23.08 12.90 0.73
N GLY A 492 21.91 13.34 0.22
CA GLY A 492 20.95 12.47 -0.46
C GLY A 492 20.14 11.58 0.46
N ILE A 493 20.20 11.76 1.79
CA ILE A 493 19.42 10.99 2.76
C ILE A 493 18.11 11.74 3.01
N VAL A 494 17.08 11.35 2.27
CA VAL A 494 15.80 12.07 2.22
C VAL A 494 14.63 11.12 2.42
N ASP A 495 13.56 11.61 3.02
CA ASP A 495 12.28 10.92 3.17
C ASP A 495 11.18 11.72 2.45
N PRO A 496 10.15 11.09 1.85
CA PRO A 496 9.00 11.81 1.34
C PRO A 496 8.22 12.48 2.48
N ALA A 497 7.83 13.73 2.30
CA ALA A 497 7.07 14.47 3.29
C ALA A 497 5.71 13.78 3.58
N LYS A 498 5.04 13.27 2.56
CA LYS A 498 3.78 12.51 2.67
C LYS A 498 3.93 11.27 3.55
N VAL A 499 5.02 10.51 3.40
CA VAL A 499 5.31 9.31 4.21
C VAL A 499 5.46 9.68 5.67
N THR A 500 6.34 10.64 5.97
CA THR A 500 6.64 11.08 7.34
C THR A 500 5.40 11.67 8.04
N ARG A 501 4.62 12.49 7.31
CA ARG A 501 3.37 13.08 7.80
C ARG A 501 2.32 12.00 8.10
N SER A 502 2.07 11.11 7.16
CA SER A 502 1.06 10.04 7.30
C SER A 502 1.41 9.09 8.45
N ALA A 503 2.69 8.72 8.59
CA ALA A 503 3.18 7.91 9.70
C ALA A 503 2.86 8.55 11.06
N LEU A 504 3.14 9.84 11.24
CA LEU A 504 2.85 10.55 12.48
C LEU A 504 1.35 10.65 12.76
N GLN A 505 0.54 11.04 11.77
CA GLN A 505 -0.90 11.20 11.92
C GLN A 505 -1.60 9.89 12.28
N ASN A 506 -1.26 8.80 11.60
CA ASN A 506 -1.85 7.49 11.86
C ASN A 506 -1.41 6.94 13.24
N ALA A 507 -0.13 7.12 13.60
CA ALA A 507 0.37 6.72 14.90
C ALA A 507 -0.34 7.44 16.05
N VAL A 508 -0.51 8.76 15.95
CA VAL A 508 -1.21 9.56 16.98
C VAL A 508 -2.69 9.19 17.06
N SER A 509 -3.35 8.94 15.92
CA SER A 509 -4.77 8.56 15.89
C SER A 509 -5.03 7.28 16.69
N ILE A 510 -4.24 6.24 16.44
CA ILE A 510 -4.39 4.95 17.12
C ILE A 510 -3.88 5.04 18.57
N ALA A 511 -2.75 5.70 18.83
CA ALA A 511 -2.25 5.87 20.19
C ALA A 511 -3.27 6.59 21.08
N ALA A 512 -3.86 7.67 20.60
CA ALA A 512 -4.90 8.39 21.32
C ALA A 512 -6.13 7.52 21.61
N THR A 513 -6.50 6.62 20.70
CA THR A 513 -7.61 5.67 20.89
C THR A 513 -7.26 4.60 21.94
N VAL A 514 -6.05 4.06 21.91
CA VAL A 514 -5.56 3.09 22.92
C VAL A 514 -5.55 3.70 24.31
N LEU A 515 -5.06 4.95 24.44
CA LEU A 515 -4.99 5.66 25.73
C LEU A 515 -6.36 5.93 26.35
N THR A 516 -7.40 6.09 25.53
CA THR A 516 -8.79 6.31 26.01
C THR A 516 -9.53 5.01 26.32
N THR A 517 -8.92 3.84 26.10
CA THR A 517 -9.54 2.54 26.35
C THR A 517 -9.53 2.21 27.85
N GLU A 518 -10.69 1.77 28.37
CA GLU A 518 -10.86 1.38 29.76
C GLU A 518 -11.18 -0.10 29.92
N VAL A 519 -11.84 -0.71 28.94
CA VAL A 519 -12.31 -2.10 29.01
C VAL A 519 -11.95 -2.82 27.72
N VAL A 520 -11.43 -4.03 27.87
CA VAL A 520 -11.21 -4.98 26.77
C VAL A 520 -12.20 -6.12 26.89
N VAL A 521 -12.91 -6.41 25.79
CA VAL A 521 -13.90 -7.49 25.70
C VAL A 521 -13.36 -8.55 24.74
N SER A 522 -12.85 -9.64 25.28
CA SER A 522 -12.32 -10.75 24.49
C SER A 522 -13.26 -11.95 24.44
N THR A 523 -13.07 -12.83 23.47
CA THR A 523 -13.83 -14.10 23.40
C THR A 523 -13.04 -15.18 24.12
N LYS A 524 -13.69 -15.88 25.08
CA LYS A 524 -13.08 -17.03 25.75
C LYS A 524 -12.80 -18.11 24.70
N ARG A 525 -11.52 -18.44 24.49
CA ARG A 525 -11.15 -19.59 23.66
C ARG A 525 -11.54 -20.87 24.41
N GLU A 526 -12.35 -21.72 23.77
CA GLU A 526 -12.60 -23.06 24.27
C GLU A 526 -11.37 -23.92 23.94
N PRO A 527 -10.87 -24.75 24.88
CA PRO A 527 -9.83 -25.70 24.55
C PRO A 527 -10.32 -26.57 23.38
N ALA A 528 -9.47 -26.79 22.39
CA ALA A 528 -9.76 -27.69 21.29
C ALA A 528 -10.25 -29.02 21.89
N PRO A 529 -11.36 -29.63 21.38
CA PRO A 529 -11.81 -30.91 21.87
C PRO A 529 -10.64 -31.89 21.79
N ALA A 530 -10.27 -32.49 22.93
CA ALA A 530 -9.22 -33.49 22.98
C ALA A 530 -9.56 -34.53 21.91
N GLN A 531 -8.71 -34.67 20.92
CA GLN A 531 -8.79 -35.79 19.99
C GLN A 531 -8.70 -37.04 20.87
N ASN A 532 -9.82 -37.75 20.95
CA ASN A 532 -9.86 -39.05 21.62
C ASN A 532 -8.86 -39.96 20.90
N ALA A 533 -7.64 -40.00 21.42
CA ALA A 533 -6.73 -41.11 21.23
C ALA A 533 -7.32 -42.27 22.03
N GLY A 534 -8.37 -42.87 21.50
CA GLY A 534 -9.08 -43.89 22.18
C GLY A 534 -9.69 -44.91 21.27
N ALA A 535 -9.21 -46.12 21.45
CA ALA A 535 -9.79 -47.38 21.03
C ALA A 535 -9.30 -47.98 19.70
N GLY A 536 -8.00 -48.22 19.65
CA GLY A 536 -7.51 -49.45 19.06
C GLY A 536 -7.57 -50.56 20.10
N ALA A 537 -8.76 -50.98 20.49
CA ALA A 537 -8.90 -52.23 21.26
C ALA A 537 -9.03 -53.35 20.22
N GLY A 538 -8.11 -54.30 20.32
CA GLY A 538 -7.93 -55.45 19.47
C GLY A 538 -9.20 -56.29 19.24
N MET A 539 -9.25 -56.87 18.07
CA MET A 539 -9.83 -58.17 17.81
C MET A 539 -8.73 -59.09 17.25
N ASP A 540 -8.03 -59.70 18.23
CA ASP A 540 -7.36 -60.97 17.98
C ASP A 540 -8.41 -62.07 18.03
N GLY A 541 -8.40 -62.97 17.08
CA GLY A 541 -9.01 -64.31 17.23
C GLY A 541 -10.12 -64.65 16.26
N MET A 542 -9.78 -65.52 15.38
CA MET A 542 -10.38 -66.76 14.92
C MET A 542 -10.62 -66.87 13.40
N TYR A 543 -9.91 -67.88 12.96
CA TYR A 543 -9.94 -68.66 11.73
C TYR A 543 -9.22 -68.12 10.50
#